data_9cea4fb4af3300ae81b2b60bd0e8f0af
#
_entry.id   9cea4fb4af3300ae81b2b60bd0e8f0af
#
_cell.length_a   1.000
_cell.length_b   1.000
_cell.length_c   1.000
_cell.angle_alpha   90.00
_cell.angle_beta   90.00
_cell.angle_gamma   90.00
#
_symmetry.space_group_name_H-M   'P 1'
#
loop_
_entity.id
_entity.type
_entity.pdbx_description
1 polymer ?
#
loop_
_entity_poly.entity_id
_entity_poly.type
_entity_poly.pdbx_seq_one_letter_code
_entity_poly.pdbx_strand_id
1 'polypeptide(L)'
;MNITKDIQYIGVNDHKIDLFEGQYIVPNGMAYNSYAIIDQKIAIMDSVDAAFTQEWLGNIQNTLGERKPDYLVVQHMEPDHSANIANFMSAYPEAVVVASARAFTMMKNFFGTDYADRRIVVGEGDVLDLGEHKLTFLTAPMVHWPEVIMTYDSTDKVFFSADAFGKFGALDVEEEWACEARRYYIGIVGKYGAQVQALLKKAAELHIEIICPLHGPVLSENLNDYLNFYNTWSSYQPEEEGIVIAYTSIYGNTKKAVMALADKLRNKGCSKVVVNDLARCDMAEAVEDAFRYSKIVLATTTYNGDIFPFMRTFIDHLTERNFSNREVAFIENGSWAPMATKTMKGMLEKCKNLTYTENTVKIVSALNEESNLQLEALANELSQ
;
A
#
# COMPACT_ATOMS: atom_id res chain seq x y z
N MET A 1 9.25 -18.21 14.71
CA MET A 1 8.06 -17.87 15.55
C MET A 1 6.93 -18.83 15.19
N ASN A 2 6.25 -19.40 16.20
CA ASN A 2 5.09 -20.25 15.96
C ASN A 2 3.84 -19.38 15.83
N ILE A 3 3.07 -19.58 14.76
CA ILE A 3 1.79 -18.90 14.51
C ILE A 3 0.68 -19.75 15.13
N THR A 4 0.66 -21.02 14.78
CA THR A 4 -0.16 -22.07 15.43
C THR A 4 0.74 -23.22 15.86
N LYS A 5 0.17 -24.35 16.22
CA LYS A 5 0.95 -25.57 16.54
C LYS A 5 1.72 -26.07 15.31
N ASP A 6 1.12 -26.00 14.15
CA ASP A 6 1.60 -26.62 12.91
C ASP A 6 2.03 -25.60 11.85
N ILE A 7 1.78 -24.29 12.07
CA ILE A 7 2.17 -23.21 11.17
C ILE A 7 3.28 -22.35 11.80
N GLN A 8 4.40 -22.21 11.09
CA GLN A 8 5.58 -21.49 11.58
C GLN A 8 6.03 -20.41 10.59
N TYR A 9 6.43 -19.27 11.13
CA TYR A 9 7.08 -18.21 10.36
C TYR A 9 8.53 -18.57 10.05
N ILE A 10 8.90 -18.44 8.78
CA ILE A 10 10.24 -18.75 8.26
C ILE A 10 10.80 -17.65 7.36
N GLY A 11 10.18 -16.47 7.38
CA GLY A 11 10.61 -15.29 6.60
C GLY A 11 11.86 -14.62 7.16
N VAL A 12 12.16 -13.43 6.64
CA VAL A 12 13.37 -12.65 6.92
C VAL A 12 13.07 -11.17 7.11
N ASN A 13 13.97 -10.43 7.76
CA ASN A 13 13.93 -8.97 7.86
C ASN A 13 15.08 -8.34 7.08
N ASP A 14 14.78 -7.35 6.24
CA ASP A 14 15.77 -6.55 5.52
C ASP A 14 15.91 -5.17 6.18
N HIS A 15 17.04 -4.95 6.83
CA HIS A 15 17.43 -3.65 7.42
C HIS A 15 18.36 -2.84 6.52
N LYS A 16 18.64 -3.31 5.29
CA LYS A 16 19.58 -2.66 4.36
C LYS A 16 18.89 -1.95 3.22
N ILE A 17 17.65 -2.33 2.92
CA ILE A 17 16.87 -1.68 1.90
C ILE A 17 16.60 -0.22 2.31
N ASP A 18 16.83 0.72 1.40
CA ASP A 18 16.52 2.14 1.58
C ASP A 18 15.25 2.56 0.83
N LEU A 19 14.97 1.92 -0.30
CA LEU A 19 13.82 2.19 -1.15
C LEU A 19 13.11 0.88 -1.54
N PHE A 20 11.90 0.67 -1.07
CA PHE A 20 11.03 -0.41 -1.55
C PHE A 20 10.48 -0.06 -2.93
N GLU A 21 10.41 -1.03 -3.85
CA GLU A 21 10.10 -0.82 -5.28
C GLU A 21 10.91 0.31 -5.94
N GLY A 22 12.07 0.66 -5.38
CA GLY A 22 12.91 1.74 -5.89
C GLY A 22 12.33 3.15 -5.72
N GLN A 23 11.28 3.32 -4.94
CA GLN A 23 10.58 4.61 -4.79
C GLN A 23 10.08 4.93 -3.37
N TYR A 24 9.75 3.94 -2.55
CA TYR A 24 9.21 4.18 -1.21
C TYR A 24 10.33 4.13 -0.17
N ILE A 25 10.56 5.24 0.52
CA ILE A 25 11.55 5.31 1.60
C ILE A 25 11.09 4.42 2.76
N VAL A 26 11.92 3.46 3.16
CA VAL A 26 11.61 2.50 4.23
C VAL A 26 12.69 2.53 5.32
N PRO A 27 12.68 3.54 6.20
CA PRO A 27 13.72 3.75 7.20
C PRO A 27 13.80 2.62 8.23
N ASN A 28 12.71 1.90 8.43
CA ASN A 28 12.60 0.76 9.33
C ASN A 28 12.76 -0.59 8.60
N GLY A 29 13.32 -0.58 7.38
CA GLY A 29 13.53 -1.78 6.57
C GLY A 29 12.24 -2.40 6.04
N MET A 30 12.30 -3.70 5.76
CA MET A 30 11.18 -4.48 5.22
C MET A 30 11.19 -5.90 5.77
N ALA A 31 10.03 -6.50 5.94
CA ALA A 31 9.89 -7.93 6.19
C ALA A 31 9.45 -8.63 4.91
N TYR A 32 10.10 -9.76 4.57
CA TYR A 32 9.64 -10.67 3.53
C TYR A 32 9.17 -11.94 4.22
N ASN A 33 7.86 -12.13 4.27
CA ASN A 33 7.26 -13.20 5.04
C ASN A 33 7.12 -14.47 4.20
N SER A 34 7.45 -15.58 4.83
CA SER A 34 7.23 -16.92 4.33
C SER A 34 6.83 -17.82 5.50
N TYR A 35 6.03 -18.85 5.22
CA TYR A 35 5.47 -19.68 6.28
C TYR A 35 5.61 -21.16 5.91
N ALA A 36 5.79 -22.02 6.92
CA ALA A 36 5.79 -23.45 6.79
C ALA A 36 4.55 -24.04 7.47
N ILE A 37 3.78 -24.85 6.74
CA ILE A 37 2.66 -25.64 7.28
C ILE A 37 3.14 -27.08 7.38
N ILE A 38 3.25 -27.58 8.60
CA ILE A 38 3.87 -28.88 8.92
C ILE A 38 2.79 -29.89 9.25
N ASP A 39 2.46 -30.74 8.28
CA ASP A 39 1.44 -31.77 8.41
C ASP A 39 1.99 -33.12 7.85
N GLN A 40 1.13 -34.04 7.42
CA GLN A 40 1.54 -35.26 6.71
C GLN A 40 2.37 -34.92 5.48
N LYS A 41 1.89 -33.89 4.71
CA LYS A 41 2.65 -33.19 3.69
C LYS A 41 2.98 -31.80 4.18
N ILE A 42 4.12 -31.27 3.75
CA ILE A 42 4.61 -29.96 4.15
C ILE A 42 4.48 -28.97 3.01
N ALA A 43 3.83 -27.83 3.25
CA ALA A 43 3.76 -26.72 2.34
C ALA A 43 4.58 -25.54 2.85
N ILE A 44 5.40 -24.94 1.96
CA ILE A 44 6.04 -23.64 2.15
C ILE A 44 5.21 -22.62 1.40
N MET A 45 4.83 -21.53 2.09
CA MET A 45 4.03 -20.43 1.53
C MET A 45 4.95 -19.31 1.15
N ASP A 46 5.06 -19.04 -0.16
CA ASP A 46 5.90 -18.06 -0.81
C ASP A 46 7.40 -18.12 -0.45
N SER A 47 8.20 -17.36 -1.15
CA SER A 47 9.63 -17.21 -0.86
C SER A 47 9.94 -15.78 -0.42
N VAL A 48 11.20 -15.38 -0.46
CA VAL A 48 11.69 -14.08 -0.02
C VAL A 48 12.58 -13.45 -1.08
N ASP A 49 13.00 -12.19 -0.88
CA ASP A 49 13.93 -11.49 -1.76
C ASP A 49 15.24 -12.28 -1.98
N ALA A 50 15.81 -12.11 -3.16
CA ALA A 50 17.05 -12.81 -3.61
C ALA A 50 18.24 -12.62 -2.66
N ALA A 51 18.35 -11.48 -1.98
CA ALA A 51 19.45 -11.19 -1.04
C ALA A 51 19.45 -12.14 0.17
N PHE A 52 18.32 -12.76 0.47
CA PHE A 52 18.13 -13.60 1.67
C PHE A 52 18.02 -15.10 1.38
N THR A 53 18.45 -15.56 0.20
CA THR A 53 18.38 -16.98 -0.23
C THR A 53 18.92 -17.95 0.84
N GLN A 54 20.11 -17.70 1.36
CA GLN A 54 20.78 -18.60 2.30
C GLN A 54 20.09 -18.60 3.67
N GLU A 55 19.67 -17.45 4.13
CA GLU A 55 18.97 -17.29 5.41
C GLU A 55 17.62 -18.02 5.36
N TRP A 56 16.83 -17.78 4.31
CA TRP A 56 15.53 -18.41 4.15
C TRP A 56 15.60 -19.94 4.01
N LEU A 57 16.51 -20.47 3.18
CA LEU A 57 16.72 -21.92 3.07
C LEU A 57 17.19 -22.52 4.41
N GLY A 58 18.02 -21.78 5.15
CA GLY A 58 18.42 -22.16 6.51
C GLY A 58 17.24 -22.17 7.48
N ASN A 59 16.34 -21.20 7.40
CA ASN A 59 15.11 -21.15 8.22
C ASN A 59 14.20 -22.35 7.92
N ILE A 60 14.03 -22.73 6.64
CA ILE A 60 13.29 -23.93 6.25
C ILE A 60 13.94 -25.18 6.88
N GLN A 61 15.25 -25.36 6.70
CA GLN A 61 15.98 -26.52 7.21
C GLN A 61 15.90 -26.62 8.75
N ASN A 62 16.08 -25.52 9.45
CA ASN A 62 16.02 -25.47 10.90
C ASN A 62 14.62 -25.80 11.42
N THR A 63 13.57 -25.36 10.70
CA THR A 63 12.18 -25.61 11.06
C THR A 63 11.77 -27.04 10.80
N LEU A 64 12.18 -27.63 9.68
CA LEU A 64 11.74 -28.96 9.26
C LEU A 64 12.63 -30.11 9.79
N GLY A 65 13.87 -29.81 10.21
CA GLY A 65 14.85 -30.83 10.61
C GLY A 65 15.19 -31.77 9.46
N GLU A 66 14.90 -33.08 9.62
CA GLU A 66 15.15 -34.10 8.60
C GLU A 66 14.04 -34.19 7.55
N ARG A 67 12.87 -33.61 7.81
CA ARG A 67 11.75 -33.60 6.86
C ARG A 67 12.04 -32.65 5.70
N LYS A 68 11.42 -32.92 4.56
CA LYS A 68 11.52 -32.08 3.36
C LYS A 68 10.16 -31.54 2.99
N PRO A 69 10.08 -30.33 2.40
CA PRO A 69 8.83 -29.80 1.91
C PRO A 69 8.33 -30.60 0.69
N ASP A 70 7.02 -30.84 0.63
CA ASP A 70 6.32 -31.43 -0.51
C ASP A 70 5.90 -30.37 -1.52
N TYR A 71 5.53 -29.18 -1.03
CA TYR A 71 4.98 -28.10 -1.85
C TYR A 71 5.65 -26.77 -1.59
N LEU A 72 5.80 -25.97 -2.67
CA LEU A 72 5.97 -24.52 -2.61
C LEU A 72 4.68 -23.89 -3.18
N VAL A 73 3.90 -23.26 -2.34
CA VAL A 73 2.72 -22.50 -2.76
C VAL A 73 3.19 -21.07 -3.08
N VAL A 74 2.98 -20.62 -4.31
CA VAL A 74 3.36 -19.29 -4.77
C VAL A 74 2.08 -18.49 -4.99
N GLN A 75 1.82 -17.57 -4.07
CA GLN A 75 0.66 -16.69 -4.11
C GLN A 75 0.90 -15.46 -4.98
N HIS A 76 2.15 -14.98 -5.01
CA HIS A 76 2.55 -13.77 -5.70
C HIS A 76 3.90 -13.92 -6.41
N MET A 77 4.03 -13.27 -7.57
CA MET A 77 5.20 -13.40 -8.44
C MET A 77 6.12 -12.19 -8.43
N GLU A 78 5.88 -11.18 -7.60
CA GLU A 78 6.83 -10.11 -7.41
C GLU A 78 8.16 -10.65 -6.90
N PRO A 79 9.31 -10.14 -7.39
CA PRO A 79 10.63 -10.73 -7.11
C PRO A 79 10.98 -10.88 -5.63
N ASP A 80 10.47 -10.01 -4.77
CA ASP A 80 10.70 -10.09 -3.31
C ASP A 80 9.97 -11.29 -2.64
N HIS A 81 9.05 -11.95 -3.36
CA HIS A 81 8.39 -13.19 -2.94
C HIS A 81 8.66 -14.38 -3.86
N SER A 82 9.21 -14.13 -5.06
CA SER A 82 9.37 -15.18 -6.07
C SER A 82 10.82 -15.46 -6.47
N ALA A 83 11.77 -14.58 -6.13
CA ALA A 83 13.16 -14.72 -6.60
C ALA A 83 13.82 -16.03 -6.18
N ASN A 84 13.40 -16.64 -5.09
CA ASN A 84 13.96 -17.89 -4.58
C ASN A 84 13.23 -19.16 -5.03
N ILE A 85 12.24 -19.09 -5.89
CA ILE A 85 11.54 -20.29 -6.42
C ILE A 85 12.55 -21.26 -7.06
N ALA A 86 13.44 -20.77 -7.91
CA ALA A 86 14.42 -21.64 -8.58
C ALA A 86 15.43 -22.25 -7.58
N ASN A 87 15.86 -21.50 -6.57
CA ASN A 87 16.75 -21.98 -5.52
C ASN A 87 16.07 -23.06 -4.66
N PHE A 88 14.82 -22.85 -4.28
CA PHE A 88 14.01 -23.83 -3.56
C PHE A 88 13.84 -25.13 -4.36
N MET A 89 13.46 -25.04 -5.63
CA MET A 89 13.24 -26.19 -6.49
C MET A 89 14.53 -26.98 -6.80
N SER A 90 15.68 -26.31 -6.69
CA SER A 90 17.00 -26.96 -6.76
C SER A 90 17.37 -27.65 -5.44
N ALA A 91 17.07 -27.01 -4.30
CA ALA A 91 17.36 -27.57 -2.97
C ALA A 91 16.43 -28.76 -2.63
N TYR A 92 15.18 -28.74 -3.13
CA TYR A 92 14.15 -29.76 -2.89
C TYR A 92 13.62 -30.32 -4.22
N PRO A 93 14.38 -31.21 -4.89
CA PRO A 93 14.06 -31.69 -6.24
C PRO A 93 12.76 -32.50 -6.34
N GLU A 94 12.25 -33.00 -5.22
CA GLU A 94 10.98 -33.78 -5.18
C GLU A 94 9.77 -32.83 -4.92
N ALA A 95 9.99 -31.58 -4.54
CA ALA A 95 8.91 -30.65 -4.25
C ALA A 95 8.15 -30.24 -5.52
N VAL A 96 6.88 -29.88 -5.35
CA VAL A 96 5.97 -29.45 -6.40
C VAL A 96 5.59 -27.99 -6.18
N VAL A 97 5.61 -27.19 -7.24
CA VAL A 97 5.14 -25.79 -7.20
C VAL A 97 3.61 -25.78 -7.38
N VAL A 98 2.93 -25.04 -6.51
CA VAL A 98 1.48 -24.83 -6.54
C VAL A 98 1.21 -23.34 -6.76
N ALA A 99 0.56 -22.97 -7.85
CA ALA A 99 0.33 -21.57 -8.20
C ALA A 99 -0.80 -21.42 -9.22
N SER A 100 -1.20 -20.17 -9.50
CA SER A 100 -2.14 -19.88 -10.58
C SER A 100 -1.51 -20.15 -11.96
N ALA A 101 -2.36 -20.40 -12.96
CA ALA A 101 -1.89 -20.61 -14.35
C ALA A 101 -1.06 -19.41 -14.86
N ARG A 102 -1.41 -18.19 -14.45
CA ARG A 102 -0.69 -16.98 -14.85
C ARG A 102 0.67 -16.89 -14.17
N ALA A 103 0.79 -17.28 -12.90
CA ALA A 103 2.06 -17.34 -12.19
C ALA A 103 3.06 -18.27 -12.91
N PHE A 104 2.63 -19.42 -13.40
CA PHE A 104 3.50 -20.30 -14.18
C PHE A 104 3.98 -19.67 -15.50
N THR A 105 3.13 -18.88 -16.15
CA THR A 105 3.56 -18.09 -17.32
C THR A 105 4.64 -17.09 -16.94
N MET A 106 4.51 -16.43 -15.78
CA MET A 106 5.50 -15.48 -15.26
C MET A 106 6.79 -16.19 -14.83
N MET A 107 6.70 -17.35 -14.17
CA MET A 107 7.87 -18.20 -13.85
C MET A 107 8.70 -18.53 -15.10
N LYS A 108 8.03 -18.87 -16.21
CA LYS A 108 8.70 -19.12 -17.47
C LYS A 108 9.46 -17.89 -17.98
N ASN A 109 8.90 -16.68 -17.79
CA ASN A 109 9.56 -15.46 -18.18
C ASN A 109 10.74 -15.11 -17.27
N PHE A 110 10.62 -15.30 -15.95
CA PHE A 110 11.67 -15.02 -14.97
C PHE A 110 12.78 -16.08 -14.96
N PHE A 111 12.42 -17.36 -15.04
CA PHE A 111 13.35 -18.47 -14.77
C PHE A 111 13.61 -19.38 -15.99
N GLY A 112 12.94 -19.13 -17.12
CA GLY A 112 13.05 -19.99 -18.32
C GLY A 112 12.32 -21.33 -18.21
N THR A 113 11.65 -21.60 -17.09
CA THR A 113 10.88 -22.83 -16.83
C THR A 113 9.56 -22.52 -16.15
N ASP A 114 8.55 -23.33 -16.40
CA ASP A 114 7.25 -23.31 -15.74
C ASP A 114 7.03 -24.58 -14.89
N TYR A 115 8.09 -25.33 -14.63
CA TYR A 115 8.07 -26.58 -13.84
C TYR A 115 6.99 -27.56 -14.26
N ALA A 116 6.74 -27.73 -15.57
CA ALA A 116 5.63 -28.52 -16.12
C ALA A 116 5.56 -29.98 -15.60
N ASP A 117 6.71 -30.54 -15.22
CA ASP A 117 6.86 -31.89 -14.65
C ASP A 117 6.58 -31.94 -13.13
N ARG A 118 6.58 -30.81 -12.45
CA ARG A 118 6.47 -30.66 -10.98
C ARG A 118 5.62 -29.47 -10.59
N ARG A 119 4.41 -29.34 -11.14
CA ARG A 119 3.51 -28.24 -10.83
C ARG A 119 2.06 -28.69 -10.64
N ILE A 120 1.34 -27.97 -9.80
CA ILE A 120 -0.11 -28.02 -9.66
C ILE A 120 -0.65 -26.64 -9.98
N VAL A 121 -1.52 -26.55 -10.98
CA VAL A 121 -2.24 -25.33 -11.31
C VAL A 121 -3.50 -25.27 -10.47
N VAL A 122 -3.70 -24.16 -9.76
CA VAL A 122 -4.86 -23.93 -8.91
C VAL A 122 -5.61 -22.64 -9.29
N GLY A 123 -6.89 -22.60 -8.98
CA GLY A 123 -7.78 -21.48 -9.20
C GLY A 123 -8.79 -21.32 -8.07
N GLU A 124 -9.84 -20.56 -8.31
CA GLU A 124 -10.88 -20.25 -7.33
C GLU A 124 -11.55 -21.52 -6.77
N GLY A 125 -11.47 -21.72 -5.46
CA GLY A 125 -12.11 -22.81 -4.74
C GLY A 125 -11.39 -24.15 -4.82
N ASP A 126 -10.26 -24.25 -5.54
CA ASP A 126 -9.44 -25.47 -5.52
C ASP A 126 -8.87 -25.71 -4.14
N VAL A 127 -8.64 -27.00 -3.79
CA VAL A 127 -8.15 -27.40 -2.47
C VAL A 127 -6.90 -28.24 -2.60
N LEU A 128 -5.85 -27.89 -1.84
CA LEU A 128 -4.67 -28.71 -1.63
C LEU A 128 -4.77 -29.40 -0.26
N ASP A 129 -4.78 -30.73 -0.25
CA ASP A 129 -4.89 -31.54 0.96
C ASP A 129 -3.48 -31.91 1.47
N LEU A 130 -3.14 -31.47 2.69
CA LEU A 130 -1.88 -31.80 3.35
C LEU A 130 -2.00 -32.92 4.38
N GLY A 131 -3.26 -33.36 4.69
CA GLY A 131 -3.59 -34.33 5.72
C GLY A 131 -4.68 -33.76 6.63
N GLU A 132 -4.32 -33.19 7.75
CA GLU A 132 -5.24 -32.46 8.65
C GLU A 132 -5.56 -31.08 8.08
N HIS A 133 -4.56 -30.37 7.55
CA HIS A 133 -4.72 -29.05 6.93
C HIS A 133 -5.21 -29.15 5.48
N LYS A 134 -6.19 -28.29 5.15
CA LYS A 134 -6.76 -28.17 3.81
C LYS A 134 -6.72 -26.73 3.36
N LEU A 135 -5.93 -26.50 2.33
CA LEU A 135 -5.67 -25.18 1.79
C LEU A 135 -6.62 -24.88 0.64
N THR A 136 -7.57 -23.99 0.84
CA THR A 136 -8.49 -23.53 -0.21
C THR A 136 -7.95 -22.26 -0.84
N PHE A 137 -7.89 -22.21 -2.18
CA PHE A 137 -7.37 -21.08 -2.93
C PHE A 137 -8.47 -20.11 -3.34
N LEU A 138 -8.20 -18.81 -3.18
CA LEU A 138 -9.03 -17.71 -3.62
C LEU A 138 -8.25 -16.86 -4.63
N THR A 139 -8.84 -16.62 -5.79
CA THR A 139 -8.21 -15.71 -6.76
C THR A 139 -8.42 -14.25 -6.34
N ALA A 140 -7.34 -13.47 -6.35
CA ALA A 140 -7.32 -12.05 -6.00
C ALA A 140 -6.62 -11.20 -7.09
N PRO A 141 -7.07 -11.29 -8.37
CA PRO A 141 -6.38 -10.62 -9.46
C PRO A 141 -6.36 -9.10 -9.24
N MET A 142 -5.19 -8.50 -9.49
CA MET A 142 -4.90 -7.07 -9.27
C MET A 142 -4.93 -6.62 -7.80
N VAL A 143 -4.75 -7.56 -6.87
CA VAL A 143 -4.44 -7.23 -5.48
C VAL A 143 -3.04 -7.78 -5.14
N HIS A 144 -1.89 -7.21 -5.66
CA HIS A 144 -2.00 -6.07 -6.60
C HIS A 144 -1.58 -6.43 -8.03
N TRP A 145 -1.11 -7.66 -8.31
CA TRP A 145 -0.77 -8.18 -9.63
C TRP A 145 -1.84 -9.17 -10.14
N PRO A 146 -1.87 -9.43 -11.48
CA PRO A 146 -2.97 -10.18 -12.08
C PRO A 146 -2.99 -11.68 -11.78
N GLU A 147 -1.90 -12.27 -11.31
CA GLU A 147 -1.75 -13.70 -11.01
C GLU A 147 -2.06 -14.05 -9.57
N VAL A 148 -2.24 -13.06 -8.70
CA VAL A 148 -2.34 -13.25 -7.25
C VAL A 148 -3.47 -14.22 -6.89
N ILE A 149 -3.10 -15.18 -6.05
CA ILE A 149 -4.01 -16.04 -5.29
C ILE A 149 -3.76 -15.83 -3.80
N MET A 150 -4.77 -16.09 -3.00
CA MET A 150 -4.68 -16.13 -1.54
C MET A 150 -5.09 -17.52 -1.08
N THR A 151 -4.69 -17.90 0.12
CA THR A 151 -4.90 -19.25 0.61
C THR A 151 -5.58 -19.22 1.98
N TYR A 152 -6.65 -19.98 2.13
CA TYR A 152 -7.32 -20.16 3.41
C TYR A 152 -7.11 -21.58 3.93
N ASP A 153 -6.49 -21.69 5.10
CA ASP A 153 -6.44 -22.93 5.85
C ASP A 153 -7.66 -23.04 6.78
N SER A 154 -8.52 -24.00 6.50
CA SER A 154 -9.77 -24.18 7.25
C SER A 154 -9.57 -24.86 8.60
N THR A 155 -8.43 -25.48 8.86
CA THR A 155 -8.13 -26.21 10.11
C THR A 155 -7.80 -25.23 11.23
N ASP A 156 -6.82 -24.36 11.02
CA ASP A 156 -6.41 -23.35 11.99
C ASP A 156 -7.04 -21.99 11.71
N LYS A 157 -7.91 -21.88 10.66
CA LYS A 157 -8.61 -20.64 10.25
C LYS A 157 -7.65 -19.50 9.93
N VAL A 158 -6.55 -19.85 9.27
CA VAL A 158 -5.49 -18.93 8.86
C VAL A 158 -5.71 -18.49 7.42
N PHE A 159 -5.63 -17.20 7.19
CA PHE A 159 -5.72 -16.59 5.86
C PHE A 159 -4.36 -16.03 5.45
N PHE A 160 -3.72 -16.67 4.48
CA PHE A 160 -2.50 -16.18 3.84
C PHE A 160 -2.93 -15.21 2.74
N SER A 161 -2.71 -13.93 2.97
CA SER A 161 -3.36 -12.85 2.24
C SER A 161 -2.53 -12.24 1.12
N ALA A 162 -1.43 -12.88 0.73
CA ALA A 162 -0.43 -12.26 -0.14
C ALA A 162 -0.05 -10.87 0.41
N ASP A 163 0.04 -9.84 -0.42
CA ASP A 163 0.39 -8.48 0.01
C ASP A 163 -0.73 -7.74 0.75
N ALA A 164 -1.96 -8.23 0.66
CA ALA A 164 -3.05 -7.61 1.39
C ALA A 164 -2.80 -7.69 2.90
N PHE A 165 -3.13 -6.61 3.61
CA PHE A 165 -2.88 -6.41 5.04
C PHE A 165 -1.40 -6.28 5.42
N GLY A 166 -0.51 -6.18 4.43
CA GLY A 166 0.89 -5.88 4.62
C GLY A 166 1.16 -4.43 5.03
N LYS A 167 2.39 -4.17 5.47
CA LYS A 167 2.89 -2.83 5.78
C LYS A 167 4.39 -2.74 5.51
N PHE A 168 4.91 -1.54 5.35
CA PHE A 168 6.35 -1.30 5.40
C PHE A 168 6.91 -1.55 6.79
N GLY A 169 8.20 -1.83 6.88
CA GLY A 169 8.95 -2.05 8.13
C GLY A 169 9.27 -3.51 8.44
N ALA A 170 10.44 -3.74 9.04
CA ALA A 170 10.87 -5.03 9.54
C ALA A 170 10.09 -5.42 10.80
N LEU A 171 9.92 -6.74 11.05
CA LEU A 171 9.10 -7.24 12.17
C LEU A 171 9.69 -6.98 13.57
N ASP A 172 10.98 -6.73 13.64
CA ASP A 172 11.69 -6.46 14.90
C ASP A 172 11.80 -4.96 15.22
N VAL A 173 11.11 -4.10 14.43
CA VAL A 173 10.94 -2.66 14.70
C VAL A 173 9.53 -2.41 15.20
N GLU A 174 9.42 -1.85 16.39
CA GLU A 174 8.11 -1.51 16.98
C GLU A 174 7.59 -0.21 16.38
N GLU A 175 6.45 -0.28 15.68
CA GLU A 175 5.76 0.87 15.11
C GLU A 175 4.26 0.59 14.95
N GLU A 176 3.46 1.65 14.89
CA GLU A 176 2.02 1.55 14.69
C GLU A 176 1.69 0.99 13.30
N TRP A 177 0.85 -0.08 13.25
CA TRP A 177 0.50 -0.75 12.01
C TRP A 177 -0.16 0.18 10.99
N ALA A 178 -1.14 0.98 11.44
CA ALA A 178 -2.02 1.72 10.54
C ALA A 178 -1.27 2.76 9.67
N CYS A 179 -0.24 3.41 10.18
CA CYS A 179 0.54 4.42 9.46
C CYS A 179 1.23 3.80 8.24
N GLU A 180 2.10 2.82 8.48
CA GLU A 180 2.88 2.18 7.41
C GLU A 180 2.03 1.29 6.51
N ALA A 181 0.96 0.67 7.04
CA ALA A 181 0.02 -0.10 6.23
C ALA A 181 -0.82 0.78 5.29
N ARG A 182 -1.20 1.98 5.71
CA ARG A 182 -1.91 2.95 4.86
C ARG A 182 -1.00 3.43 3.73
N ARG A 183 0.24 3.80 4.06
CA ARG A 183 1.23 4.22 3.08
C ARG A 183 1.53 3.12 2.06
N TYR A 184 1.69 1.87 2.54
CA TYR A 184 1.83 0.67 1.71
C TYR A 184 0.61 0.47 0.80
N TYR A 185 -0.59 0.45 1.39
CA TYR A 185 -1.84 0.24 0.65
C TYR A 185 -2.06 1.29 -0.43
N ILE A 186 -2.00 2.58 -0.07
CA ILE A 186 -2.24 3.68 -1.02
C ILE A 186 -1.17 3.69 -2.12
N GLY A 187 0.08 3.45 -1.77
CA GLY A 187 1.20 3.42 -2.71
C GLY A 187 1.06 2.32 -3.76
N ILE A 188 0.79 1.10 -3.31
CA ILE A 188 0.93 -0.13 -4.10
C ILE A 188 -0.42 -0.68 -4.58
N VAL A 189 -1.42 -0.75 -3.71
CA VAL A 189 -2.73 -1.36 -3.98
C VAL A 189 -3.80 -0.33 -4.36
N GLY A 190 -3.62 0.95 -3.98
CA GLY A 190 -4.66 1.99 -3.98
C GLY A 190 -5.43 2.17 -5.30
N LYS A 191 -4.82 1.90 -6.45
CA LYS A 191 -5.50 1.92 -7.76
C LYS A 191 -6.64 0.91 -7.86
N TYR A 192 -6.55 -0.21 -7.15
CA TYR A 192 -7.37 -1.41 -7.34
C TYR A 192 -8.45 -1.58 -6.27
N GLY A 193 -8.99 -0.50 -5.74
CA GLY A 193 -10.00 -0.52 -4.68
C GLY A 193 -11.21 -1.42 -4.98
N ALA A 194 -11.70 -1.45 -6.22
CA ALA A 194 -12.83 -2.32 -6.61
C ALA A 194 -12.49 -3.82 -6.47
N GLN A 195 -11.25 -4.21 -6.79
CA GLN A 195 -10.77 -5.58 -6.65
C GLN A 195 -10.62 -5.96 -5.16
N VAL A 196 -10.11 -5.02 -4.35
CA VAL A 196 -10.04 -5.21 -2.89
C VAL A 196 -11.44 -5.35 -2.29
N GLN A 197 -12.42 -4.53 -2.71
CA GLN A 197 -13.81 -4.67 -2.27
C GLN A 197 -14.41 -6.04 -2.64
N ALA A 198 -14.09 -6.58 -3.82
CA ALA A 198 -14.51 -7.92 -4.22
C ALA A 198 -13.84 -9.01 -3.35
N LEU A 199 -12.55 -8.84 -3.03
CA LEU A 199 -11.83 -9.72 -2.13
C LEU A 199 -12.44 -9.72 -0.72
N LEU A 200 -12.70 -8.54 -0.15
CA LEU A 200 -13.30 -8.42 1.19
C LEU A 200 -14.65 -9.13 1.28
N LYS A 201 -15.45 -9.10 0.21
CA LYS A 201 -16.72 -9.86 0.15
C LYS A 201 -16.51 -11.36 0.19
N LYS A 202 -15.50 -11.89 -0.53
CA LYS A 202 -15.15 -13.33 -0.48
C LYS A 202 -14.63 -13.70 0.92
N ALA A 203 -13.72 -12.90 1.48
CA ALA A 203 -13.16 -13.16 2.80
C ALA A 203 -14.22 -13.13 3.93
N ALA A 204 -15.27 -12.33 3.78
CA ALA A 204 -16.38 -12.27 4.74
C ALA A 204 -17.20 -13.58 4.84
N GLU A 205 -17.08 -14.47 3.85
CA GLU A 205 -17.73 -15.80 3.88
C GLU A 205 -16.89 -16.83 4.65
N LEU A 206 -15.64 -16.49 5.00
CA LEU A 206 -14.70 -17.35 5.71
C LEU A 206 -14.65 -17.02 7.20
N HIS A 207 -14.40 -18.02 8.03
CA HIS A 207 -14.12 -17.82 9.44
C HIS A 207 -12.62 -17.66 9.64
N ILE A 208 -12.12 -16.42 9.56
CA ILE A 208 -10.71 -16.09 9.69
C ILE A 208 -10.42 -15.69 11.15
N GLU A 209 -9.43 -16.34 11.76
CA GLU A 209 -8.92 -16.01 13.10
C GLU A 209 -7.52 -15.41 13.05
N ILE A 210 -6.75 -15.70 12.00
CA ILE A 210 -5.38 -15.20 11.80
C ILE A 210 -5.19 -14.79 10.35
N ILE A 211 -4.55 -13.65 10.11
CA ILE A 211 -4.11 -13.20 8.78
C ILE A 211 -2.59 -13.21 8.74
N CYS A 212 -2.04 -13.88 7.73
CA CYS A 212 -0.61 -14.01 7.47
C CYS A 212 -0.26 -13.28 6.15
N PRO A 213 0.12 -11.99 6.20
CA PRO A 213 0.51 -11.24 5.01
C PRO A 213 1.94 -11.56 4.58
N LEU A 214 2.32 -11.18 3.36
CA LEU A 214 3.69 -11.29 2.84
C LEU A 214 4.63 -10.21 3.38
N HIS A 215 4.10 -9.12 3.96
CA HIS A 215 4.84 -8.08 4.65
C HIS A 215 4.19 -7.71 5.98
N GLY A 216 5.00 -7.30 6.96
CA GLY A 216 4.50 -6.86 8.26
C GLY A 216 4.06 -8.01 9.19
N PRO A 217 3.43 -7.70 10.32
CA PRO A 217 3.13 -8.67 11.35
C PRO A 217 1.98 -9.62 10.98
N VAL A 218 1.99 -10.80 11.57
CA VAL A 218 0.82 -11.68 11.62
C VAL A 218 -0.26 -11.02 12.48
N LEU A 219 -1.48 -10.97 11.98
CA LEU A 219 -2.61 -10.32 12.64
C LEU A 219 -3.55 -11.40 13.21
N SER A 220 -3.76 -11.39 14.52
CA SER A 220 -4.59 -12.38 15.23
C SER A 220 -5.54 -11.76 16.25
N GLU A 221 -5.43 -10.46 16.47
CA GLU A 221 -6.29 -9.72 17.39
C GLU A 221 -6.98 -8.57 16.66
N ASN A 222 -8.19 -8.24 17.06
CA ASN A 222 -8.94 -7.09 16.53
C ASN A 222 -9.03 -7.06 14.99
N LEU A 223 -9.20 -8.21 14.34
CA LEU A 223 -9.19 -8.34 12.87
C LEU A 223 -10.21 -7.40 12.19
N ASN A 224 -11.31 -7.08 12.87
CA ASN A 224 -12.29 -6.13 12.36
C ASN A 224 -11.73 -4.73 12.12
N ASP A 225 -10.75 -4.29 12.88
CA ASP A 225 -10.14 -2.96 12.70
C ASP A 225 -9.36 -2.91 11.39
N TYR A 226 -8.58 -3.95 11.09
CA TYR A 226 -7.83 -4.07 9.83
C TYR A 226 -8.77 -4.18 8.62
N LEU A 227 -9.85 -4.96 8.75
CA LEU A 227 -10.89 -5.05 7.71
C LEU A 227 -11.59 -3.71 7.47
N ASN A 228 -11.87 -2.95 8.53
CA ASN A 228 -12.45 -1.61 8.43
C ASN A 228 -11.51 -0.62 7.74
N PHE A 229 -10.21 -0.64 8.04
CA PHE A 229 -9.23 0.16 7.31
C PHE A 229 -9.23 -0.16 5.82
N TYR A 230 -9.13 -1.45 5.48
CA TYR A 230 -9.16 -1.89 4.09
C TYR A 230 -10.46 -1.53 3.37
N ASN A 231 -11.60 -1.64 4.04
CA ASN A 231 -12.89 -1.21 3.48
C ASN A 231 -12.93 0.30 3.23
N THR A 232 -12.42 1.11 4.16
CA THR A 232 -12.34 2.57 4.04
C THR A 232 -11.43 2.97 2.89
N TRP A 233 -10.20 2.44 2.85
CA TRP A 233 -9.22 2.77 1.82
C TRP A 233 -9.67 2.34 0.42
N SER A 234 -10.19 1.12 0.29
CA SER A 234 -10.62 0.56 -1.00
C SER A 234 -11.91 1.15 -1.55
N SER A 235 -12.73 1.75 -0.69
CA SER A 235 -13.89 2.55 -1.10
C SER A 235 -13.56 4.03 -1.32
N TYR A 236 -12.29 4.41 -1.15
CA TYR A 236 -11.78 5.79 -1.29
C TYR A 236 -12.46 6.79 -0.35
N GLN A 237 -12.97 6.33 0.77
CA GLN A 237 -13.51 7.23 1.79
C GLN A 237 -12.39 7.84 2.62
N PRO A 238 -12.54 9.08 3.13
CA PRO A 238 -11.62 9.61 4.12
C PRO A 238 -11.67 8.75 5.39
N GLU A 239 -10.52 8.58 6.00
CA GLU A 239 -10.40 7.86 7.26
C GLU A 239 -10.74 8.76 8.44
N GLU A 240 -10.34 10.04 8.33
CA GLU A 240 -10.51 11.04 9.37
C GLU A 240 -10.96 12.40 8.80
N GLU A 241 -11.71 13.14 9.62
CA GLU A 241 -11.94 14.56 9.36
C GLU A 241 -10.64 15.34 9.62
N GLY A 242 -10.21 16.07 8.60
CA GLY A 242 -8.98 16.87 8.68
C GLY A 242 -8.66 17.58 7.37
N ILE A 243 -7.65 18.40 7.42
CA ILE A 243 -7.24 19.26 6.30
C ILE A 243 -5.75 19.05 6.00
N VAL A 244 -5.45 18.60 4.80
CA VAL A 244 -4.07 18.53 4.29
C VAL A 244 -3.80 19.77 3.45
N ILE A 245 -2.68 20.43 3.67
CA ILE A 245 -2.20 21.54 2.84
C ILE A 245 -0.93 21.07 2.13
N ALA A 246 -1.06 20.64 0.91
CA ALA A 246 0.08 20.25 0.06
C ALA A 246 0.54 21.49 -0.73
N TYR A 247 1.81 21.87 -0.59
CA TYR A 247 2.29 23.09 -1.23
C TYR A 247 3.67 22.98 -1.86
N THR A 248 3.91 23.90 -2.80
CA THR A 248 5.24 24.22 -3.30
C THR A 248 5.48 25.73 -3.20
N SER A 249 6.72 26.13 -2.93
CA SER A 249 7.07 27.54 -2.84
C SER A 249 8.52 27.76 -3.27
N ILE A 250 8.75 28.66 -4.24
CA ILE A 250 10.09 28.94 -4.77
C ILE A 250 10.85 29.89 -3.84
N TYR A 251 10.31 31.06 -3.54
CA TYR A 251 10.95 32.11 -2.72
C TYR A 251 10.23 32.40 -1.40
N GLY A 252 9.36 31.48 -0.96
CA GLY A 252 8.72 31.55 0.36
C GLY A 252 7.38 32.30 0.40
N ASN A 253 6.95 33.00 -0.64
CA ASN A 253 5.68 33.77 -0.59
C ASN A 253 4.44 32.86 -0.54
N THR A 254 4.40 31.78 -1.33
CA THR A 254 3.32 30.77 -1.24
C THR A 254 3.37 30.06 0.12
N LYS A 255 4.55 29.73 0.63
CA LYS A 255 4.72 29.18 1.98
C LYS A 255 4.13 30.09 3.06
N LYS A 256 4.37 31.41 3.00
CA LYS A 256 3.80 32.36 3.96
C LYS A 256 2.27 32.31 3.96
N ALA A 257 1.65 32.22 2.79
CA ALA A 257 0.20 32.12 2.68
C ALA A 257 -0.33 30.81 3.27
N VAL A 258 0.34 29.70 2.97
CA VAL A 258 0.01 28.36 3.52
C VAL A 258 0.09 28.36 5.05
N MET A 259 1.18 28.89 5.62
CA MET A 259 1.31 28.96 7.08
C MET A 259 0.24 29.84 7.71
N ALA A 260 -0.08 31.00 7.09
CA ALA A 260 -1.16 31.85 7.54
C ALA A 260 -2.53 31.15 7.49
N LEU A 261 -2.80 30.36 6.45
CA LEU A 261 -4.03 29.56 6.39
C LEU A 261 -4.06 28.49 7.48
N ALA A 262 -2.96 27.75 7.66
CA ALA A 262 -2.87 26.70 8.69
C ALA A 262 -3.11 27.27 10.10
N ASP A 263 -2.54 28.42 10.42
CA ASP A 263 -2.75 29.09 11.70
C ASP A 263 -4.22 29.54 11.87
N LYS A 264 -4.83 30.08 10.82
CA LYS A 264 -6.26 30.45 10.84
C LYS A 264 -7.15 29.25 11.10
N LEU A 265 -6.92 28.12 10.42
CA LEU A 265 -7.67 26.88 10.60
C LEU A 265 -7.54 26.34 12.02
N ARG A 266 -6.33 26.30 12.58
CA ARG A 266 -6.09 25.87 13.96
C ARG A 266 -6.80 26.79 14.96
N ASN A 267 -6.73 28.11 14.73
CA ASN A 267 -7.43 29.10 15.57
C ASN A 267 -8.97 28.98 15.49
N LYS A 268 -9.50 28.42 14.42
CA LYS A 268 -10.94 28.11 14.26
C LYS A 268 -11.32 26.74 14.84
N GLY A 269 -10.39 26.03 15.45
CA GLY A 269 -10.64 24.74 16.12
C GLY A 269 -10.45 23.51 15.25
N CYS A 270 -9.90 23.63 14.04
CA CYS A 270 -9.54 22.45 13.24
C CYS A 270 -8.38 21.72 13.92
N SER A 271 -8.64 20.56 14.50
CA SER A 271 -7.67 19.79 15.29
C SER A 271 -6.61 19.08 14.44
N LYS A 272 -6.94 18.75 13.20
CA LYS A 272 -6.08 18.03 12.26
C LYS A 272 -5.80 18.93 11.04
N VAL A 273 -4.64 19.61 11.06
CA VAL A 273 -4.14 20.42 9.95
C VAL A 273 -2.71 20.00 9.67
N VAL A 274 -2.53 19.22 8.62
CA VAL A 274 -1.24 18.70 8.15
C VAL A 274 -0.71 19.59 7.03
N VAL A 275 0.59 19.89 7.01
CA VAL A 275 1.20 20.78 6.02
C VAL A 275 2.41 20.11 5.39
N ASN A 276 2.34 19.82 4.10
CA ASN A 276 3.36 19.10 3.33
C ASN A 276 4.07 20.05 2.32
N ASP A 277 5.37 20.29 2.54
CA ASP A 277 6.25 20.94 1.55
C ASP A 277 6.70 19.88 0.54
N LEU A 278 6.00 19.78 -0.59
CA LEU A 278 6.20 18.73 -1.59
C LEU A 278 7.61 18.69 -2.19
N ALA A 279 8.40 19.74 -2.03
CA ALA A 279 9.80 19.76 -2.47
C ALA A 279 10.76 19.21 -1.40
N ARG A 280 10.29 18.88 -0.20
CA ARG A 280 11.12 18.52 0.97
C ARG A 280 10.63 17.33 1.78
N CYS A 281 9.33 17.04 1.73
CA CYS A 281 8.77 15.86 2.39
C CYS A 281 8.95 14.60 1.50
N ASP A 282 8.75 13.43 2.09
CA ASP A 282 8.51 12.22 1.32
C ASP A 282 7.18 12.37 0.56
N MET A 283 7.23 12.17 -0.75
CA MET A 283 6.05 12.28 -1.62
C MET A 283 4.99 11.23 -1.28
N ALA A 284 5.41 10.03 -0.87
CA ALA A 284 4.50 8.96 -0.50
C ALA A 284 3.70 9.29 0.76
N GLU A 285 4.33 9.94 1.75
CA GLU A 285 3.67 10.46 2.94
C GLU A 285 2.62 11.54 2.59
N ALA A 286 2.98 12.47 1.72
CA ALA A 286 2.04 13.51 1.29
C ALA A 286 0.83 12.93 0.53
N VAL A 287 1.05 11.89 -0.28
CA VAL A 287 -0.01 11.18 -0.99
C VAL A 287 -0.90 10.42 0.00
N GLU A 288 -0.32 9.71 0.96
CA GLU A 288 -1.05 9.01 2.02
C GLU A 288 -1.94 9.96 2.81
N ASP A 289 -1.41 11.09 3.26
CA ASP A 289 -2.16 12.15 3.95
C ASP A 289 -3.37 12.62 3.12
N ALA A 290 -3.22 12.81 1.81
CA ALA A 290 -4.31 13.22 0.94
C ALA A 290 -5.46 12.20 0.88
N PHE A 291 -5.14 10.90 0.97
CA PHE A 291 -6.14 9.84 1.05
C PHE A 291 -6.70 9.63 2.46
N ARG A 292 -5.96 9.99 3.50
CA ARG A 292 -6.38 9.86 4.89
C ARG A 292 -7.45 10.86 5.27
N TYR A 293 -7.26 12.14 4.90
CA TYR A 293 -8.10 13.23 5.37
C TYR A 293 -9.19 13.64 4.37
N SER A 294 -10.28 14.25 4.90
CA SER A 294 -11.48 14.62 4.14
C SER A 294 -11.28 15.83 3.23
N LYS A 295 -10.37 16.74 3.57
CA LYS A 295 -10.16 18.02 2.85
C LYS A 295 -8.71 18.20 2.44
N ILE A 296 -8.48 18.77 1.25
CA ILE A 296 -7.14 19.08 0.76
C ILE A 296 -7.06 20.48 0.17
N VAL A 297 -6.00 21.20 0.50
CA VAL A 297 -5.62 22.49 -0.10
C VAL A 297 -4.39 22.27 -0.98
N LEU A 298 -4.51 22.55 -2.27
CA LEU A 298 -3.40 22.54 -3.23
C LEU A 298 -2.87 23.94 -3.43
N ALA A 299 -1.63 24.19 -3.02
CA ALA A 299 -1.02 25.52 -3.02
C ALA A 299 0.27 25.54 -3.86
N THR A 300 0.27 26.26 -4.99
CA THR A 300 1.45 26.29 -5.86
C THR A 300 1.58 27.59 -6.65
N THR A 301 2.73 27.75 -7.31
CA THR A 301 3.01 28.87 -8.20
C THR A 301 2.78 28.46 -9.66
N THR A 302 2.37 29.43 -10.47
CA THR A 302 2.48 29.34 -11.94
C THR A 302 3.97 29.35 -12.30
N TYR A 303 4.39 28.36 -13.09
CA TYR A 303 5.78 28.16 -13.47
C TYR A 303 5.86 27.66 -14.93
N ASN A 304 6.61 28.34 -15.77
CA ASN A 304 6.77 28.03 -17.20
C ASN A 304 5.43 27.84 -17.96
N GLY A 305 4.42 28.66 -17.65
CA GLY A 305 3.09 28.54 -18.25
C GLY A 305 2.28 27.32 -17.74
N ASP A 306 2.70 26.71 -16.65
CA ASP A 306 2.12 25.53 -16.03
C ASP A 306 2.18 25.68 -14.49
N ILE A 307 2.18 24.58 -13.74
CA ILE A 307 2.40 24.54 -12.28
C ILE A 307 3.81 24.05 -11.95
N PHE A 308 4.26 24.30 -10.72
CA PHE A 308 5.58 23.85 -10.29
C PHE A 308 5.68 22.31 -10.28
N PRO A 309 6.80 21.70 -10.74
CA PRO A 309 6.92 20.26 -11.04
C PRO A 309 6.49 19.33 -9.90
N PHE A 310 6.89 19.60 -8.66
CA PHE A 310 6.53 18.73 -7.51
C PHE A 310 5.02 18.67 -7.27
N MET A 311 4.28 19.77 -7.50
CA MET A 311 2.83 19.78 -7.42
C MET A 311 2.21 18.95 -8.55
N ARG A 312 2.79 19.00 -9.76
CA ARG A 312 2.34 18.17 -10.88
C ARG A 312 2.49 16.69 -10.55
N THR A 313 3.69 16.28 -10.12
CA THR A 313 3.97 14.90 -9.70
C THR A 313 3.01 14.44 -8.61
N PHE A 314 2.75 15.27 -7.61
CA PHE A 314 1.81 14.96 -6.54
C PHE A 314 0.39 14.70 -7.07
N ILE A 315 -0.13 15.60 -7.95
CA ILE A 315 -1.47 15.42 -8.52
C ILE A 315 -1.52 14.18 -9.45
N ASP A 316 -0.46 13.89 -10.19
CA ASP A 316 -0.36 12.68 -11.01
C ASP A 316 -0.48 11.43 -10.12
N HIS A 317 0.24 11.36 -8.98
CA HIS A 317 0.12 10.27 -8.01
C HIS A 317 -1.30 10.13 -7.44
N LEU A 318 -1.99 11.24 -7.16
CA LEU A 318 -3.38 11.19 -6.70
C LEU A 318 -4.31 10.59 -7.78
N THR A 319 -4.19 11.09 -9.01
CA THR A 319 -5.09 10.69 -10.12
C THR A 319 -4.87 9.25 -10.56
N GLU A 320 -3.63 8.76 -10.53
CA GLU A 320 -3.28 7.37 -10.85
C GLU A 320 -3.89 6.37 -9.85
N ARG A 321 -4.14 6.79 -8.62
CA ARG A 321 -4.69 5.99 -7.51
C ARG A 321 -6.19 6.20 -7.28
N ASN A 322 -6.91 6.78 -8.27
CA ASN A 322 -8.36 7.03 -8.18
C ASN A 322 -8.77 7.95 -7.02
N PHE A 323 -7.98 8.98 -6.72
CA PHE A 323 -8.33 9.98 -5.71
C PHE A 323 -9.77 10.48 -5.90
N SER A 324 -10.57 10.42 -4.85
CA SER A 324 -12.00 10.74 -4.92
C SER A 324 -12.61 11.03 -3.54
N ASN A 325 -13.86 11.46 -3.50
CA ASN A 325 -14.63 11.73 -2.28
C ASN A 325 -13.97 12.75 -1.34
N ARG A 326 -13.40 13.82 -1.86
CA ARG A 326 -12.68 14.84 -1.08
C ARG A 326 -13.17 16.25 -1.43
N GLU A 327 -13.07 17.14 -0.46
CA GLU A 327 -13.19 18.58 -0.69
C GLU A 327 -11.81 19.16 -1.03
N VAL A 328 -11.73 19.94 -2.13
CA VAL A 328 -10.47 20.46 -2.66
C VAL A 328 -10.51 21.97 -2.73
N ALA A 329 -9.53 22.61 -2.13
CA ALA A 329 -9.31 24.05 -2.17
C ALA A 329 -8.00 24.41 -2.88
N PHE A 330 -7.89 25.67 -3.33
CA PHE A 330 -6.75 26.11 -4.12
C PHE A 330 -6.17 27.42 -3.60
N ILE A 331 -4.84 27.46 -3.59
CA ILE A 331 -4.05 28.70 -3.45
C ILE A 331 -3.12 28.80 -4.65
N GLU A 332 -3.25 29.82 -5.47
CA GLU A 332 -2.34 30.08 -6.56
C GLU A 332 -1.46 31.31 -6.32
N ASN A 333 -0.25 31.29 -6.82
CA ASN A 333 0.64 32.44 -6.85
C ASN A 333 1.24 32.63 -8.25
N GLY A 334 1.36 33.87 -8.69
CA GLY A 334 2.03 34.24 -9.93
C GLY A 334 2.21 35.73 -10.01
N SER A 335 3.41 36.19 -10.37
CA SER A 335 3.70 37.63 -10.48
C SER A 335 3.03 38.29 -11.68
N TRP A 336 2.77 37.50 -12.72
CA TRP A 336 2.00 37.89 -13.89
C TRP A 336 1.23 36.67 -14.40
N ALA A 337 0.00 36.85 -14.91
CA ALA A 337 -0.86 35.83 -15.47
C ALA A 337 -0.93 34.52 -14.64
N PRO A 338 -1.30 34.57 -13.33
CA PRO A 338 -1.45 33.38 -12.51
C PRO A 338 -2.53 32.44 -13.12
N MET A 339 -2.18 31.15 -13.28
CA MET A 339 -3.04 30.15 -13.90
C MET A 339 -2.98 28.78 -13.20
N ALA A 340 -2.32 28.69 -12.07
CA ALA A 340 -2.08 27.43 -11.40
C ALA A 340 -3.38 26.73 -10.97
N THR A 341 -4.38 27.45 -10.47
CA THR A 341 -5.69 26.88 -10.11
C THR A 341 -6.38 26.21 -11.31
N LYS A 342 -6.37 26.88 -12.47
CA LYS A 342 -6.97 26.31 -13.70
C LYS A 342 -6.29 25.01 -14.10
N THR A 343 -4.97 24.99 -14.05
CA THR A 343 -4.17 23.80 -14.38
C THR A 343 -4.46 22.66 -13.41
N MET A 344 -4.42 22.91 -12.09
CA MET A 344 -4.70 21.91 -11.08
C MET A 344 -6.11 21.33 -11.19
N LYS A 345 -7.14 22.18 -11.42
CA LYS A 345 -8.52 21.72 -11.66
C LYS A 345 -8.60 20.82 -12.89
N GLY A 346 -7.93 21.20 -13.99
CA GLY A 346 -7.89 20.40 -15.23
C GLY A 346 -7.24 19.02 -15.01
N MET A 347 -6.19 18.93 -14.20
CA MET A 347 -5.57 17.64 -13.87
C MET A 347 -6.49 16.74 -13.04
N LEU A 348 -7.34 17.31 -12.21
CA LEU A 348 -8.28 16.58 -11.33
C LEU A 348 -9.61 16.22 -12.02
N GLU A 349 -9.85 16.59 -13.25
CA GLU A 349 -11.14 16.34 -13.97
C GLU A 349 -11.54 14.86 -14.03
N LYS A 350 -10.56 13.94 -13.97
CA LYS A 350 -10.80 12.49 -13.98
C LYS A 350 -11.16 11.93 -12.60
N CYS A 351 -10.93 12.68 -11.53
CA CYS A 351 -11.23 12.27 -10.17
C CYS A 351 -12.74 12.34 -9.93
N LYS A 352 -13.27 11.35 -9.21
CA LYS A 352 -14.71 11.24 -8.97
C LYS A 352 -15.11 11.88 -7.64
N ASN A 353 -16.32 12.43 -7.58
CA ASN A 353 -16.92 12.93 -6.35
C ASN A 353 -16.01 13.93 -5.59
N LEU A 354 -15.30 14.78 -6.31
CA LEU A 354 -14.62 15.91 -5.72
C LEU A 354 -15.59 17.09 -5.61
N THR A 355 -15.61 17.72 -4.44
CA THR A 355 -16.23 19.03 -4.24
C THR A 355 -15.14 20.08 -4.20
N TYR A 356 -15.44 21.27 -4.67
CA TYR A 356 -14.48 22.36 -4.68
C TYR A 356 -15.00 23.51 -3.83
N THR A 357 -14.13 24.12 -3.03
CA THR A 357 -14.47 25.32 -2.28
C THR A 357 -14.88 26.47 -3.23
N GLU A 358 -15.81 27.30 -2.79
CA GLU A 358 -16.20 28.52 -3.51
C GLU A 358 -15.06 29.53 -3.51
N ASN A 359 -14.35 29.63 -2.38
CA ASN A 359 -13.24 30.54 -2.19
C ASN A 359 -11.92 29.95 -2.70
N THR A 360 -11.23 30.69 -3.55
CA THR A 360 -9.87 30.41 -4.02
C THR A 360 -8.98 31.59 -3.67
N VAL A 361 -7.77 31.32 -3.19
CA VAL A 361 -6.81 32.37 -2.85
C VAL A 361 -5.89 32.63 -4.04
N LYS A 362 -5.89 33.86 -4.53
CA LYS A 362 -5.02 34.33 -5.59
C LYS A 362 -4.00 35.32 -5.06
N ILE A 363 -2.73 34.95 -5.18
CA ILE A 363 -1.61 35.79 -4.77
C ILE A 363 -0.89 36.31 -6.01
N VAL A 364 -0.64 37.64 -6.02
CA VAL A 364 0.17 38.26 -7.07
C VAL A 364 1.50 38.65 -6.43
N SER A 365 2.49 37.76 -6.56
CA SER A 365 3.83 37.84 -5.96
C SER A 365 3.85 37.61 -4.45
N ALA A 366 3.27 38.50 -3.64
CA ALA A 366 3.28 38.44 -2.19
C ALA A 366 1.89 38.68 -1.60
N LEU A 367 1.68 38.27 -0.35
CA LEU A 367 0.45 38.54 0.38
C LEU A 367 0.20 40.06 0.50
N ASN A 368 -1.03 40.44 0.28
CA ASN A 368 -1.56 41.77 0.45
C ASN A 368 -2.91 41.76 1.21
N GLU A 369 -3.57 42.88 1.37
CA GLU A 369 -4.85 42.93 2.07
C GLU A 369 -5.93 42.07 1.42
N GLU A 370 -6.05 42.11 0.09
CA GLU A 370 -7.03 41.31 -0.67
C GLU A 370 -6.81 39.82 -0.50
N SER A 371 -5.58 39.34 -0.69
CA SER A 371 -5.26 37.91 -0.51
C SER A 371 -5.39 37.44 0.94
N ASN A 372 -5.19 38.31 1.92
CA ASN A 372 -5.47 37.99 3.33
C ASN A 372 -6.96 37.89 3.62
N LEU A 373 -7.82 38.68 2.99
CA LEU A 373 -9.28 38.52 3.06
C LEU A 373 -9.74 37.19 2.41
N GLN A 374 -9.16 36.82 1.27
CA GLN A 374 -9.42 35.53 0.61
C GLN A 374 -8.98 34.37 1.49
N LEU A 375 -7.84 34.44 2.17
CA LEU A 375 -7.39 33.44 3.14
C LEU A 375 -8.36 33.28 4.31
N GLU A 376 -8.91 34.38 4.82
CA GLU A 376 -9.91 34.34 5.88
C GLU A 376 -11.22 33.69 5.42
N ALA A 377 -11.68 34.03 4.21
CA ALA A 377 -12.88 33.46 3.63
C ALA A 377 -12.71 31.93 3.41
N LEU A 378 -11.56 31.52 2.87
CA LEU A 378 -11.24 30.10 2.66
C LEU A 378 -11.14 29.35 4.00
N ALA A 379 -10.52 29.95 5.02
CA ALA A 379 -10.44 29.34 6.35
C ALA A 379 -11.81 29.17 7.00
N ASN A 380 -12.74 30.13 6.81
CA ASN A 380 -14.12 30.01 7.29
C ASN A 380 -14.87 28.86 6.59
N GLU A 381 -14.69 28.69 5.30
CA GLU A 381 -15.32 27.61 4.52
C GLU A 381 -14.80 26.24 4.92
N LEU A 382 -13.49 26.08 5.01
CA LEU A 382 -12.86 24.80 5.35
C LEU A 382 -13.09 24.37 6.82
N SER A 383 -13.40 25.31 7.72
CA SER A 383 -13.63 25.04 9.14
C SER A 383 -15.08 24.63 9.47
N GLN A 384 -15.95 24.59 8.49
CA GLN A 384 -17.33 24.10 8.63
C GLN A 384 -17.37 22.58 8.47
#